data_744e563629a0da5ec2d0f2f1074b1da9
#
_entry.id   744e563629a0da5ec2d0f2f1074b1da9
#
_cell.length_a   1.000
_cell.length_b   1.000
_cell.length_c   1.000
_cell.angle_alpha   90.00
_cell.angle_beta   90.00
_cell.angle_gamma   90.00
#
_symmetry.space_group_name_H-M   'P 1'
#
loop_
_entity.id
_entity.type
_entity.pdbx_description
1 polymer ?
#
loop_
_entity_poly.entity_id
_entity_poly.type
_entity_poly.pdbx_seq_one_letter_code
_entity_poly.pdbx_strand_id
1 'polypeptide(L)'
;IDEVPLYNGEPYVVIDNNEPSFSELVKDSFELYSDLDSLGRCGVAYASIGPDLMPTEKRGSIGSVKPSGWHTVKYDIVDGKYLYNRCHLIGYQLTGQNANPNNLITCTRETNSKTMLEFENKVASYIKETGNHVMYRVTPKFYGDNLVASGIEMEAKSVEDNGAGLKFHVYVYNVETGIDIDYKTGESSLSN
;
A
#
# COMPACT_ATOMS: atom_id res chain seq x y z
N ILE A 1 2.34 15.52 1.55
CA ILE A 1 3.02 15.43 2.86
C ILE A 1 4.36 16.14 2.71
N ASP A 2 4.36 17.40 3.09
CA ASP A 2 5.54 18.26 2.90
C ASP A 2 6.65 17.99 3.94
N GLU A 3 6.40 17.08 4.89
CA GLU A 3 7.29 16.83 6.03
C GLU A 3 7.89 15.42 6.08
N VAL A 4 7.69 14.60 5.05
CA VAL A 4 8.32 13.28 5.02
C VAL A 4 9.79 13.45 4.68
N PRO A 5 10.71 12.96 5.55
CA PRO A 5 12.15 13.06 5.26
C PRO A 5 12.52 12.24 4.03
N LEU A 6 13.61 12.64 3.38
CA LEU A 6 14.16 11.86 2.27
C LEU A 6 14.57 10.47 2.78
N TYR A 7 14.46 9.49 1.88
CA TYR A 7 14.87 8.12 2.18
C TYR A 7 16.34 8.10 2.65
N ASN A 8 16.57 7.46 3.79
CA ASN A 8 17.89 7.41 4.44
C ASN A 8 18.36 5.98 4.74
N GLY A 9 17.70 4.97 4.15
CA GLY A 9 17.99 3.56 4.41
C GLY A 9 16.93 2.86 5.24
N GLU A 10 16.06 3.60 5.95
CA GLU A 10 14.96 3.02 6.71
C GLU A 10 13.75 2.80 5.79
N PRO A 11 13.09 1.61 5.85
CA PRO A 11 12.02 1.29 4.90
C PRO A 11 10.76 2.12 5.07
N TYR A 12 10.51 2.66 6.24
CA TYR A 12 9.35 3.53 6.50
C TYR A 12 9.66 4.54 7.59
N VAL A 13 8.78 5.50 7.73
CA VAL A 13 8.84 6.50 8.81
C VAL A 13 7.45 6.67 9.41
N VAL A 14 7.39 6.79 10.74
CA VAL A 14 6.16 7.13 11.46
C VAL A 14 5.90 8.63 11.29
N ILE A 15 4.67 9.00 10.95
CA ILE A 15 4.28 10.39 10.76
C ILE A 15 3.11 10.76 11.68
N ASP A 16 2.94 12.06 11.92
CA ASP A 16 1.86 12.62 12.74
C ASP A 16 1.73 11.96 14.13
N ASN A 17 2.86 11.67 14.78
CA ASN A 17 2.90 10.98 16.08
C ASN A 17 2.15 9.63 16.05
N ASN A 18 2.14 8.95 14.92
CA ASN A 18 1.44 7.69 14.69
C ASN A 18 -0.10 7.81 14.79
N GLU A 19 -0.63 9.03 14.70
CA GLU A 19 -2.08 9.29 14.71
C GLU A 19 -2.63 9.36 13.29
N PRO A 20 -3.55 8.47 12.91
CA PRO A 20 -4.25 8.58 11.64
C PRO A 20 -5.24 9.75 11.65
N SER A 21 -5.54 10.28 10.47
CA SER A 21 -6.35 11.48 10.29
C SER A 21 -7.81 11.18 9.93
N PHE A 22 -8.42 10.16 10.53
CA PHE A 22 -9.83 9.84 10.28
C PHE A 22 -10.74 10.83 10.99
N SER A 23 -11.69 11.41 10.27
CA SER A 23 -12.69 12.33 10.83
C SER A 23 -13.76 11.61 11.65
N GLU A 24 -14.02 10.34 11.32
CA GLU A 24 -14.97 9.48 12.04
C GLU A 24 -14.56 8.02 11.95
N LEU A 25 -15.04 7.21 12.90
CA LEU A 25 -14.84 5.76 12.89
C LEU A 25 -16.17 5.09 12.54
N VAL A 26 -16.21 4.42 11.39
CA VAL A 26 -17.45 3.82 10.86
C VAL A 26 -17.49 2.33 11.19
N LYS A 27 -18.54 1.90 11.89
CA LYS A 27 -18.73 0.50 12.29
C LYS A 27 -19.29 -0.38 11.17
N ASP A 28 -19.90 0.21 10.16
CA ASP A 28 -20.41 -0.55 9.01
C ASP A 28 -19.30 -0.74 8.00
N SER A 29 -19.15 -1.97 7.50
CA SER A 29 -18.12 -2.27 6.50
C SER A 29 -18.38 -1.53 5.20
N PHE A 30 -17.33 -0.93 4.64
CA PHE A 30 -17.35 -0.36 3.30
C PHE A 30 -15.94 -0.40 2.71
N GLU A 31 -15.86 -0.28 1.39
CA GLU A 31 -14.59 -0.13 0.66
C GLU A 31 -14.76 0.82 -0.52
N LEU A 32 -13.80 1.70 -0.70
CA LEU A 32 -13.78 2.70 -1.77
C LEU A 32 -12.40 2.72 -2.42
N TYR A 33 -12.38 2.71 -3.75
CA TYR A 33 -11.17 2.81 -4.55
C TYR A 33 -11.35 3.96 -5.53
N SER A 34 -10.50 4.99 -5.43
CA SER A 34 -10.58 6.16 -6.29
C SER A 34 -10.38 5.76 -7.76
N ASP A 35 -11.07 6.44 -8.65
CA ASP A 35 -10.83 6.31 -10.09
C ASP A 35 -9.39 6.72 -10.41
N LEU A 36 -8.82 6.14 -11.45
CA LEU A 36 -7.50 6.52 -11.93
C LEU A 36 -7.53 7.97 -12.43
N ASP A 37 -6.44 8.70 -12.20
CA ASP A 37 -6.31 10.08 -12.69
C ASP A 37 -5.98 10.12 -14.20
N SER A 38 -5.78 11.33 -14.74
CA SER A 38 -5.48 11.52 -16.17
C SER A 38 -4.18 10.86 -16.63
N LEU A 39 -3.28 10.54 -15.69
CA LEU A 39 -2.03 9.82 -15.97
C LEU A 39 -2.14 8.31 -15.73
N GLY A 40 -3.34 7.82 -15.41
CA GLY A 40 -3.56 6.42 -15.10
C GLY A 40 -3.08 5.98 -13.72
N ARG A 41 -2.87 6.94 -12.80
CA ARG A 41 -2.35 6.66 -11.46
C ARG A 41 -3.49 6.43 -10.47
N CYS A 42 -3.26 5.49 -9.54
CA CYS A 42 -4.21 5.27 -8.44
C CYS A 42 -4.26 6.46 -7.48
N GLY A 43 -5.45 6.71 -6.95
CA GLY A 43 -5.65 7.60 -5.81
C GLY A 43 -5.80 6.83 -4.51
N VAL A 44 -6.55 7.39 -3.57
CA VAL A 44 -6.77 6.81 -2.24
C VAL A 44 -7.60 5.52 -2.32
N ALA A 45 -7.18 4.50 -1.57
CA ALA A 45 -8.01 3.34 -1.23
C ALA A 45 -8.39 3.46 0.25
N TYR A 46 -9.69 3.34 0.56
CA TYR A 46 -10.24 3.66 1.87
C TYR A 46 -11.33 2.67 2.24
N ALA A 47 -11.28 2.14 3.47
CA ALA A 47 -12.24 1.12 3.90
C ALA A 47 -12.46 1.15 5.40
N SER A 48 -13.63 0.65 5.82
CA SER A 48 -13.84 0.11 7.17
C SER A 48 -13.92 -1.40 7.02
N ILE A 49 -12.89 -2.11 7.48
CA ILE A 49 -12.71 -3.53 7.20
C ILE A 49 -13.18 -4.35 8.39
N GLY A 50 -14.25 -5.10 8.21
CA GLY A 50 -14.68 -6.12 9.14
C GLY A 50 -14.43 -7.52 8.57
N PRO A 51 -14.71 -8.58 9.34
CA PRO A 51 -14.54 -9.96 8.87
C PRO A 51 -15.31 -10.27 7.58
N ASP A 52 -16.44 -9.59 7.36
CA ASP A 52 -17.31 -9.80 6.22
C ASP A 52 -16.68 -9.37 4.87
N LEU A 53 -15.71 -8.46 4.87
CA LEU A 53 -14.99 -8.07 3.65
C LEU A 53 -13.81 -8.99 3.32
N MET A 54 -13.35 -9.77 4.29
CA MET A 54 -12.20 -10.66 4.08
C MET A 54 -12.54 -11.76 3.07
N PRO A 55 -11.59 -12.14 2.19
CA PRO A 55 -11.87 -13.13 1.15
C PRO A 55 -12.08 -14.51 1.71
N THR A 56 -12.97 -15.26 1.06
CA THR A 56 -13.22 -16.68 1.33
C THR A 56 -12.63 -17.58 0.23
N GLU A 57 -12.14 -16.98 -0.84
CA GLU A 57 -11.55 -17.67 -1.98
C GLU A 57 -10.07 -17.36 -2.11
N LYS A 58 -9.32 -18.22 -2.80
CA LYS A 58 -7.92 -17.97 -3.09
C LYS A 58 -7.79 -16.83 -4.10
N ARG A 59 -6.73 -16.04 -3.94
CA ARG A 59 -6.40 -14.97 -4.89
C ARG A 59 -6.14 -15.55 -6.28
N GLY A 60 -6.58 -14.81 -7.31
CA GLY A 60 -6.36 -15.18 -8.70
C GLY A 60 -5.19 -14.44 -9.31
N SER A 61 -5.04 -14.58 -10.64
CA SER A 61 -4.02 -13.86 -11.40
C SER A 61 -4.35 -12.37 -11.52
N ILE A 62 -3.33 -11.54 -11.42
CA ILE A 62 -3.42 -10.07 -11.59
C ILE A 62 -2.51 -9.57 -12.71
N GLY A 63 -1.88 -10.48 -13.46
CA GLY A 63 -0.89 -10.13 -14.50
C GLY A 63 -1.42 -9.32 -15.67
N SER A 64 -2.74 -9.26 -15.86
CA SER A 64 -3.35 -8.45 -16.91
C SER A 64 -3.36 -6.95 -16.59
N VAL A 65 -3.24 -6.58 -15.31
CA VAL A 65 -3.22 -5.18 -14.89
C VAL A 65 -1.79 -4.65 -15.00
N LYS A 66 -1.63 -3.50 -15.66
CA LYS A 66 -0.34 -2.81 -15.76
C LYS A 66 -0.51 -1.40 -15.17
N PRO A 67 -0.15 -1.22 -13.89
CA PRO A 67 -0.24 0.09 -13.26
C PRO A 67 0.67 1.13 -13.93
N SER A 68 0.44 2.40 -13.64
CA SER A 68 1.31 3.48 -14.16
C SER A 68 2.78 3.20 -13.83
N GLY A 69 3.67 3.50 -14.78
CA GLY A 69 5.11 3.30 -14.62
C GLY A 69 5.56 1.84 -14.63
N TRP A 70 4.70 0.91 -15.02
CA TRP A 70 5.04 -0.52 -15.02
C TRP A 70 6.12 -0.86 -16.03
N HIS A 71 7.13 -1.60 -15.56
CA HIS A 71 8.15 -2.25 -16.39
C HIS A 71 8.39 -3.66 -15.86
N THR A 72 8.48 -4.63 -16.74
CA THR A 72 8.91 -5.98 -16.38
C THR A 72 10.43 -6.01 -16.46
N VAL A 73 11.10 -5.98 -15.29
CA VAL A 73 12.56 -5.91 -15.22
C VAL A 73 13.05 -6.82 -14.08
N LYS A 74 14.18 -7.49 -14.35
CA LYS A 74 14.79 -8.43 -13.40
C LYS A 74 16.18 -7.98 -12.99
N TYR A 75 16.51 -8.23 -11.73
CA TYR A 75 17.84 -8.03 -11.16
C TYR A 75 18.17 -9.23 -10.27
N ASP A 76 19.40 -9.74 -10.37
CA ASP A 76 19.82 -10.91 -9.56
C ASP A 76 19.80 -10.63 -8.06
N ILE A 77 19.99 -9.37 -7.64
CA ILE A 77 20.01 -8.98 -6.24
C ILE A 77 18.61 -8.85 -5.62
N VAL A 78 17.55 -8.86 -6.43
CA VAL A 78 16.17 -8.74 -5.95
C VAL A 78 15.63 -10.14 -5.61
N ASP A 79 14.96 -10.25 -4.47
CA ASP A 79 14.27 -11.46 -4.07
C ASP A 79 13.20 -11.83 -5.12
N GLY A 80 13.26 -13.05 -5.67
CA GLY A 80 12.40 -13.46 -6.78
C GLY A 80 12.74 -12.81 -8.12
N LYS A 81 13.78 -11.97 -8.16
CA LYS A 81 14.37 -11.27 -9.31
C LYS A 81 13.56 -10.12 -9.89
N TYR A 82 12.24 -10.17 -9.93
CA TYR A 82 11.41 -9.09 -10.46
C TYR A 82 11.43 -7.87 -9.53
N LEU A 83 11.89 -6.73 -10.04
CA LEU A 83 11.95 -5.49 -9.27
C LEU A 83 10.55 -5.05 -8.84
N TYR A 84 9.62 -5.00 -9.79
CA TYR A 84 8.27 -4.51 -9.54
C TYR A 84 7.28 -5.63 -9.32
N ASN A 85 6.39 -5.39 -8.35
CA ASN A 85 5.19 -6.17 -8.10
C ASN A 85 3.97 -5.29 -8.42
N ARG A 86 2.88 -5.92 -8.80
CA ARG A 86 1.56 -5.30 -8.81
C ARG A 86 1.08 -5.28 -7.37
N CYS A 87 1.20 -4.14 -6.75
CA CYS A 87 1.06 -3.95 -5.32
C CYS A 87 -0.36 -3.55 -5.00
N HIS A 88 -1.08 -4.35 -4.23
CA HIS A 88 -2.39 -3.94 -3.72
C HIS A 88 -2.21 -2.80 -2.71
N LEU A 89 -3.00 -1.73 -2.86
CA LEU A 89 -3.07 -0.67 -1.85
C LEU A 89 -3.72 -1.24 -0.59
N ILE A 90 -4.93 -1.80 -0.71
CA ILE A 90 -5.54 -2.60 0.33
C ILE A 90 -5.35 -4.07 -0.05
N GLY A 91 -4.62 -4.80 0.79
CA GLY A 91 -4.24 -6.19 0.53
C GLY A 91 -5.43 -7.12 0.26
N TYR A 92 -5.21 -8.13 -0.59
CA TYR A 92 -6.24 -9.12 -0.89
C TYR A 92 -6.80 -9.79 0.36
N GLN A 93 -5.96 -10.07 1.35
CA GLN A 93 -6.40 -10.69 2.60
C GLN A 93 -7.40 -9.84 3.40
N LEU A 94 -7.54 -8.56 3.09
CA LEU A 94 -8.40 -7.63 3.83
C LEU A 94 -9.76 -7.42 3.18
N THR A 95 -9.81 -7.21 1.85
CA THR A 95 -11.06 -6.89 1.15
C THR A 95 -11.34 -7.78 -0.07
N GLY A 96 -10.45 -8.71 -0.39
CA GLY A 96 -10.67 -9.66 -1.49
C GLY A 96 -10.65 -9.06 -2.88
N GLN A 97 -10.18 -7.83 -3.05
CA GLN A 97 -10.06 -7.20 -4.37
C GLN A 97 -8.84 -7.77 -5.10
N ASN A 98 -9.06 -8.51 -6.18
CA ASN A 98 -7.98 -9.21 -6.88
C ASN A 98 -7.37 -8.34 -7.98
N ALA A 99 -7.94 -8.31 -9.18
CA ALA A 99 -7.40 -7.62 -10.35
C ALA A 99 -8.08 -6.24 -10.56
N ASN A 100 -8.31 -5.51 -9.49
CA ASN A 100 -8.90 -4.18 -9.55
C ASN A 100 -7.82 -3.14 -9.87
N PRO A 101 -7.84 -2.51 -11.07
CA PRO A 101 -6.80 -1.53 -11.44
C PRO A 101 -6.78 -0.30 -10.55
N ASN A 102 -7.88 0.02 -9.86
CA ASN A 102 -7.94 1.14 -8.92
C ASN A 102 -7.28 0.83 -7.57
N ASN A 103 -6.87 -0.42 -7.35
CA ASN A 103 -6.22 -0.88 -6.12
C ASN A 103 -4.82 -1.47 -6.36
N LEU A 104 -4.25 -1.29 -7.54
CA LEU A 104 -2.94 -1.86 -7.89
C LEU A 104 -2.00 -0.76 -8.36
N ILE A 105 -0.81 -0.72 -7.75
CA ILE A 105 0.26 0.21 -8.16
C ILE A 105 1.54 -0.56 -8.49
N THR A 106 2.43 0.11 -9.20
CA THR A 106 3.80 -0.34 -9.40
C THR A 106 4.58 -0.07 -8.12
N CYS A 107 4.97 -1.11 -7.39
CA CYS A 107 5.85 -0.95 -6.25
C CYS A 107 6.95 -2.01 -6.26
N THR A 108 8.00 -1.77 -5.47
CA THR A 108 9.13 -2.70 -5.42
C THR A 108 8.78 -3.98 -4.67
N ARG A 109 9.56 -5.01 -4.90
CA ARG A 109 9.44 -6.28 -4.19
C ARG A 109 9.58 -6.09 -2.68
N GLU A 110 10.56 -5.32 -2.20
CA GLU A 110 10.73 -5.03 -0.78
C GLU A 110 9.51 -4.32 -0.19
N THR A 111 9.00 -3.31 -0.87
CA THR A 111 7.84 -2.55 -0.43
C THR A 111 6.62 -3.45 -0.28
N ASN A 112 6.35 -4.28 -1.28
CA ASN A 112 5.18 -5.16 -1.31
C ASN A 112 5.29 -6.34 -0.34
N SER A 113 6.40 -7.07 -0.39
CA SER A 113 6.52 -8.36 0.29
C SER A 113 7.05 -8.27 1.72
N LYS A 114 7.58 -7.12 2.12
CA LYS A 114 8.16 -6.91 3.46
C LYS A 114 7.48 -5.77 4.19
N THR A 115 7.68 -4.53 3.75
CA THR A 115 7.29 -3.35 4.52
C THR A 115 5.77 -3.17 4.62
N MET A 116 5.07 -3.14 3.49
CA MET A 116 3.61 -3.00 3.51
C MET A 116 2.96 -4.23 4.15
N LEU A 117 3.48 -5.42 3.88
CA LEU A 117 2.92 -6.66 4.42
C LEU A 117 2.93 -6.67 5.94
N GLU A 118 3.96 -6.12 6.58
CA GLU A 118 4.04 -6.02 8.05
C GLU A 118 2.81 -5.27 8.60
N PHE A 119 2.47 -4.13 8.00
CA PHE A 119 1.31 -3.32 8.44
C PHE A 119 -0.02 -3.97 8.06
N GLU A 120 -0.13 -4.54 6.87
CA GLU A 120 -1.33 -5.28 6.46
C GLU A 120 -1.62 -6.44 7.41
N ASN A 121 -0.60 -7.17 7.82
CA ASN A 121 -0.74 -8.29 8.74
C ASN A 121 -1.23 -7.85 10.13
N LYS A 122 -0.81 -6.67 10.61
CA LYS A 122 -1.32 -6.11 11.87
C LYS A 122 -2.83 -5.88 11.79
N VAL A 123 -3.30 -5.33 10.67
CA VAL A 123 -4.73 -5.10 10.43
C VAL A 123 -5.48 -6.43 10.40
N ALA A 124 -5.00 -7.38 9.60
CA ALA A 124 -5.65 -8.69 9.44
C ALA A 124 -5.73 -9.45 10.78
N SER A 125 -4.64 -9.46 11.54
CA SER A 125 -4.58 -10.15 12.83
C SER A 125 -5.58 -9.56 13.82
N TYR A 126 -5.65 -8.24 13.92
CA TYR A 126 -6.61 -7.57 14.81
C TYR A 126 -8.05 -7.95 14.47
N ILE A 127 -8.42 -7.90 13.19
CA ILE A 127 -9.79 -8.22 12.75
C ILE A 127 -10.12 -9.68 13.06
N LYS A 128 -9.20 -10.61 12.78
CA LYS A 128 -9.41 -12.05 13.02
C LYS A 128 -9.52 -12.36 14.51
N GLU A 129 -8.74 -11.71 15.35
CA GLU A 129 -8.72 -11.96 16.80
C GLU A 129 -9.92 -11.36 17.52
N THR A 130 -10.44 -10.23 17.05
CA THR A 130 -11.48 -9.48 17.77
C THR A 130 -12.85 -9.51 17.10
N GLY A 131 -12.92 -9.73 15.78
CA GLY A 131 -14.16 -9.55 15.01
C GLY A 131 -14.54 -8.08 14.81
N ASN A 132 -13.73 -7.16 15.27
CA ASN A 132 -13.97 -5.72 15.14
C ASN A 132 -13.57 -5.19 13.77
N HIS A 133 -13.90 -3.92 13.52
CA HIS A 133 -13.56 -3.21 12.29
C HIS A 133 -12.29 -2.38 12.45
N VAL A 134 -11.58 -2.18 11.35
CA VAL A 134 -10.45 -1.27 11.25
C VAL A 134 -10.71 -0.26 10.13
N MET A 135 -10.68 1.03 10.45
CA MET A 135 -10.58 2.06 9.42
C MET A 135 -9.17 1.99 8.83
N TYR A 136 -9.09 1.85 7.52
CA TYR A 136 -7.82 1.66 6.81
C TYR A 136 -7.80 2.52 5.57
N ARG A 137 -6.78 3.35 5.43
CA ARG A 137 -6.60 4.22 4.26
C ARG A 137 -5.17 4.12 3.77
N VAL A 138 -5.04 3.85 2.47
CA VAL A 138 -3.74 3.68 1.81
C VAL A 138 -3.69 4.64 0.63
N THR A 139 -2.72 5.55 0.66
CA THR A 139 -2.60 6.62 -0.30
C THR A 139 -1.23 6.57 -0.97
N PRO A 140 -1.16 6.26 -2.27
CA PRO A 140 0.11 6.35 -2.99
C PRO A 140 0.48 7.83 -3.19
N LYS A 141 1.74 8.16 -3.02
CA LYS A 141 2.23 9.53 -3.12
C LYS A 141 3.12 9.68 -4.35
N PHE A 142 2.63 10.44 -5.33
CA PHE A 142 3.35 10.75 -6.57
C PHE A 142 3.81 12.21 -6.54
N TYR A 143 5.07 12.45 -6.90
CA TYR A 143 5.55 13.83 -7.10
C TYR A 143 5.27 14.27 -8.54
N GLY A 144 4.70 15.47 -8.70
CA GLY A 144 4.40 16.04 -10.01
C GLY A 144 3.69 15.04 -10.92
N ASP A 145 4.21 14.85 -12.12
CA ASP A 145 3.66 13.91 -13.10
C ASP A 145 4.35 12.54 -13.09
N ASN A 146 5.04 12.19 -12.00
CA ASN A 146 5.70 10.89 -11.88
C ASN A 146 4.70 9.74 -11.98
N LEU A 147 5.08 8.70 -12.71
CA LEU A 147 4.23 7.52 -12.93
C LEU A 147 4.40 6.44 -11.86
N VAL A 148 5.48 6.52 -11.07
CA VAL A 148 5.73 5.62 -9.94
C VAL A 148 5.66 6.41 -8.64
N ALA A 149 4.94 5.89 -7.67
CA ALA A 149 4.82 6.54 -6.36
C ALA A 149 6.17 6.55 -5.65
N SER A 150 6.52 7.68 -5.03
CA SER A 150 7.72 7.78 -4.20
C SER A 150 7.57 6.98 -2.92
N GLY A 151 6.34 6.82 -2.44
CA GLY A 151 6.00 6.07 -1.25
C GLY A 151 4.51 5.93 -1.09
N ILE A 152 4.12 5.23 -0.04
CA ILE A 152 2.73 4.91 0.27
C ILE A 152 2.44 5.31 1.72
N GLU A 153 1.46 6.17 1.91
CA GLU A 153 0.96 6.52 3.24
C GLU A 153 -0.06 5.48 3.66
N MET A 154 0.13 4.90 4.84
CA MET A 154 -0.75 3.88 5.40
C MET A 154 -1.26 4.34 6.76
N GLU A 155 -2.58 4.38 6.93
CA GLU A 155 -3.23 4.78 8.16
C GLU A 155 -4.22 3.71 8.59
N ALA A 156 -4.21 3.36 9.88
CA ALA A 156 -5.15 2.40 10.45
C ALA A 156 -5.58 2.80 11.85
N LYS A 157 -6.85 2.54 12.17
CA LYS A 157 -7.38 2.74 13.52
C LYS A 157 -8.53 1.79 13.75
N SER A 158 -8.43 1.00 14.83
CA SER A 158 -9.51 0.10 15.23
C SER A 158 -10.74 0.89 15.65
N VAL A 159 -11.93 0.42 15.26
CA VAL A 159 -13.16 1.18 15.35
C VAL A 159 -13.83 1.02 16.73
N GLU A 160 -14.20 -0.19 17.10
CA GLU A 160 -15.03 -0.45 18.28
C GLU A 160 -14.35 -0.08 19.60
N ASP A 161 -13.02 -0.17 19.65
CA ASP A 161 -12.22 0.19 20.82
C ASP A 161 -11.54 1.56 20.70
N ASN A 162 -11.91 2.35 19.70
CA ASN A 162 -11.41 3.71 19.46
C ASN A 162 -9.88 3.79 19.40
N GLY A 163 -9.26 2.85 18.70
CA GLY A 163 -7.83 2.82 18.47
C GLY A 163 -7.00 2.15 19.55
N ALA A 164 -7.64 1.62 20.61
CA ALA A 164 -6.89 1.00 21.69
C ALA A 164 -6.14 -0.28 21.24
N GLY A 165 -6.75 -1.07 20.38
CA GLY A 165 -6.16 -2.33 19.92
C GLY A 165 -5.23 -2.19 18.72
N LEU A 166 -5.48 -1.21 17.86
CA LEU A 166 -4.66 -0.97 16.68
C LEU A 166 -4.71 0.48 16.25
N LYS A 167 -3.53 1.05 16.05
CA LYS A 167 -3.40 2.41 15.51
C LYS A 167 -2.02 2.59 14.91
N PHE A 168 -1.95 3.06 13.66
CA PHE A 168 -0.68 3.49 13.07
C PHE A 168 -0.88 4.53 11.96
N HIS A 169 0.15 5.31 11.71
CA HIS A 169 0.22 6.25 10.62
C HIS A 169 1.67 6.32 10.14
N VAL A 170 1.94 5.74 8.97
CA VAL A 170 3.29 5.60 8.46
C VAL A 170 3.37 5.99 6.99
N TYR A 171 4.58 6.34 6.57
CA TYR A 171 4.93 6.52 5.16
C TYR A 171 5.97 5.45 4.80
N VAL A 172 5.62 4.58 3.86
CA VAL A 172 6.48 3.51 3.38
C VAL A 172 7.18 3.99 2.11
N TYR A 173 8.52 3.98 2.10
CA TYR A 173 9.28 4.36 0.92
C TYR A 173 9.19 3.26 -0.14
N ASN A 174 8.93 3.65 -1.38
CA ASN A 174 8.85 2.71 -2.51
C ASN A 174 10.24 2.55 -3.11
N VAL A 175 11.06 1.74 -2.46
CA VAL A 175 12.49 1.57 -2.76
C VAL A 175 12.86 0.09 -2.78
N GLU A 176 13.97 -0.22 -3.47
CA GLU A 176 14.58 -1.54 -3.47
C GLU A 176 16.08 -1.35 -3.21
N THR A 177 16.61 -2.06 -2.21
CA THR A 177 18.03 -1.98 -1.86
C THR A 177 18.90 -2.33 -3.07
N GLY A 178 19.84 -1.44 -3.40
CA GLY A 178 20.78 -1.65 -4.50
C GLY A 178 20.26 -1.29 -5.89
N ILE A 179 19.06 -0.75 -5.98
CA ILE A 179 18.44 -0.33 -7.25
C ILE A 179 18.09 1.15 -7.20
N ASP A 180 18.44 1.87 -8.27
CA ASP A 180 18.00 3.24 -8.48
C ASP A 180 16.77 3.24 -9.39
N ILE A 181 15.75 4.00 -9.02
CA ILE A 181 14.49 4.09 -9.75
C ILE A 181 14.31 5.52 -10.25
N ASP A 182 14.00 5.66 -11.54
CA ASP A 182 13.46 6.89 -12.09
C ASP A 182 11.94 6.88 -11.90
N TYR A 183 11.47 7.59 -10.91
CA TYR A 183 10.05 7.61 -10.55
C TYR A 183 9.17 8.29 -11.60
N LYS A 184 9.76 9.07 -12.49
CA LYS A 184 9.01 9.70 -13.57
C LYS A 184 8.50 8.67 -14.57
N THR A 185 9.32 7.67 -14.89
CA THR A 185 9.06 6.71 -15.95
C THR A 185 8.89 5.27 -15.46
N GLY A 186 9.48 4.92 -14.32
CA GLY A 186 9.59 3.56 -13.83
C GLY A 186 10.85 2.84 -14.32
N GLU A 187 11.69 3.49 -15.11
CA GLU A 187 12.98 2.92 -15.50
C GLU A 187 13.90 2.79 -14.30
N SER A 188 14.83 1.84 -14.35
CA SER A 188 15.68 1.52 -13.21
C SER A 188 17.06 1.06 -13.64
N SER A 189 17.99 1.05 -12.69
CA SER A 189 19.34 0.54 -12.87
C SER A 189 19.92 0.09 -11.53
N LEU A 190 20.97 -0.72 -11.59
CA LEU A 190 21.75 -1.06 -10.39
C LEU A 190 22.38 0.21 -9.82
N SER A 191 22.33 0.37 -8.50
CA SER A 191 23.03 1.45 -7.81
C SER A 191 24.53 1.26 -7.89
N ASN A 192 25.26 2.36 -7.97
CA ASN A 192 26.73 2.32 -8.01
C ASN A 192 27.33 2.14 -6.61
#